data_8da449e0b67da4fc31b4b6c78311aa5f
#
_entry.id   8da449e0b67da4fc31b4b6c78311aa5f
#
_cell.length_a   1.000
_cell.length_b   1.000
_cell.length_c   1.000
_cell.angle_alpha   90.00
_cell.angle_beta   90.00
_cell.angle_gamma   90.00
#
_symmetry.space_group_name_H-M   'P 1'
#
loop_
_entity.id
_entity.type
_entity.pdbx_description
1 polymer ?
#
loop_
_entity_poly.entity_id
_entity_poly.type
_entity_poly.pdbx_seq_one_letter_code
_entity_poly.pdbx_strand_id
1 'polypeptide(L)'
;MDTVRLWIFGFFAAAILLLLLHLWIASGIAALKELRPKWKTIALPQFSPTLQNLLKKPKLLKRTGTAQQILFHTLFPCLLAGGLSPIFRLSLPDWITNAGFAAILLAATAVGSLLIFILSAALPLRVCKDPERRLTSHQKAFSFLLCLLKPLES
;
A
#
# COMPACT_ATOMS: atom_id res chain seq x y z
N MET A 1 20.78 -1.17 -24.66
CA MET A 1 21.01 -0.49 -23.36
C MET A 1 19.78 0.30 -22.90
N ASP A 2 19.04 0.91 -23.80
CA ASP A 2 17.87 1.74 -23.43
C ASP A 2 16.67 0.95 -22.90
N THR A 3 16.44 -0.25 -23.46
CA THR A 3 15.32 -1.12 -23.03
C THR A 3 15.44 -1.54 -21.55
N VAL A 4 16.65 -1.90 -21.10
CA VAL A 4 16.88 -2.32 -19.70
C VAL A 4 16.65 -1.15 -18.75
N ARG A 5 17.10 0.05 -19.09
CA ARG A 5 16.86 1.26 -18.30
C ARG A 5 15.35 1.54 -18.19
N LEU A 6 14.62 1.40 -19.29
CA LEU A 6 13.18 1.61 -19.33
C LEU A 6 12.44 0.63 -18.41
N TRP A 7 12.85 -0.64 -18.38
CA TRP A 7 12.32 -1.66 -17.46
C TRP A 7 12.60 -1.30 -16.00
N ILE A 8 13.84 -0.91 -15.66
CA ILE A 8 14.20 -0.48 -14.31
C ILE A 8 13.32 0.68 -13.85
N PHE A 9 13.22 1.74 -14.68
CA PHE A 9 12.35 2.88 -14.37
C PHE A 9 10.89 2.48 -14.22
N GLY A 10 10.37 1.59 -15.08
CA GLY A 10 9.00 1.10 -15.02
C GLY A 10 8.69 0.40 -13.69
N PHE A 11 9.55 -0.50 -13.24
CA PHE A 11 9.37 -1.20 -11.96
C PHE A 11 9.44 -0.27 -10.76
N PHE A 12 10.41 0.66 -10.71
CA PHE A 12 10.51 1.61 -9.61
C PHE A 12 9.37 2.63 -9.62
N ALA A 13 8.94 3.12 -10.78
CA ALA A 13 7.78 3.99 -10.89
C ALA A 13 6.51 3.29 -10.40
N ALA A 14 6.29 2.02 -10.79
CA ALA A 14 5.18 1.22 -10.32
C ALA A 14 5.24 0.97 -8.80
N ALA A 15 6.43 0.71 -8.24
CA ALA A 15 6.61 0.54 -6.80
C ALA A 15 6.30 1.83 -6.04
N ILE A 16 6.74 3.00 -6.54
CA ILE A 16 6.43 4.30 -5.93
C ILE A 16 4.93 4.60 -6.00
N LEU A 17 4.29 4.37 -7.14
CA LEU A 17 2.84 4.55 -7.29
C LEU A 17 2.07 3.64 -6.34
N LEU A 18 2.46 2.37 -6.22
CA LEU A 18 1.87 1.42 -5.29
C LEU A 18 2.03 1.88 -3.84
N LEU A 19 3.21 2.39 -3.47
CA LEU A 19 3.47 2.94 -2.14
C LEU A 19 2.59 4.15 -1.84
N LEU A 20 2.49 5.10 -2.77
CA LEU A 20 1.64 6.28 -2.61
C LEU A 20 0.17 5.90 -2.45
N LEU A 21 -0.30 4.97 -3.27
CA LEU A 21 -1.66 4.44 -3.19
C LEU A 21 -1.91 3.73 -1.85
N HIS A 22 -0.95 2.90 -1.39
CA HIS A 22 -1.00 2.25 -0.08
C HIS A 22 -1.11 3.27 1.05
N LEU A 23 -0.24 4.28 1.10
CA LEU A 23 -0.25 5.32 2.12
C LEU A 23 -1.56 6.11 2.11
N TRP A 24 -2.08 6.39 0.93
CA TRP A 24 -3.34 7.12 0.77
C TRP A 24 -4.53 6.30 1.32
N ILE A 25 -4.64 5.01 0.97
CA ILE A 25 -5.69 4.12 1.49
C ILE A 25 -5.51 3.88 2.99
N ALA A 26 -4.30 3.60 3.45
CA ALA A 26 -4.00 3.36 4.87
C ALA A 26 -4.37 4.56 5.74
N SER A 27 -4.11 5.77 5.27
CA SER A 27 -4.51 6.99 5.99
C SER A 27 -6.03 7.20 6.03
N GLY A 28 -6.76 6.80 4.97
CA GLY A 28 -8.22 6.79 4.96
C GLY A 28 -8.79 5.76 5.94
N ILE A 29 -8.22 4.55 5.99
CA ILE A 29 -8.61 3.51 6.95
C ILE A 29 -8.30 3.96 8.40
N ALA A 30 -7.17 4.65 8.63
CA ALA A 30 -6.84 5.22 9.94
C ALA A 30 -7.88 6.27 10.36
N ALA A 31 -8.27 7.17 9.45
CA ALA A 31 -9.33 8.15 9.67
C ALA A 31 -10.68 7.50 10.03
N LEU A 32 -11.07 6.42 9.32
CA LEU A 32 -12.28 5.66 9.63
C LEU A 32 -12.22 5.00 11.01
N LYS A 33 -11.05 4.47 11.41
CA LYS A 33 -10.86 3.89 12.75
C LYS A 33 -11.01 4.94 13.84
N GLU A 34 -10.51 6.15 13.63
CA GLU A 34 -10.60 7.26 14.58
C GLU A 34 -12.03 7.81 14.71
N LEU A 35 -12.75 7.93 13.59
CA LEU A 35 -14.14 8.41 13.58
C LEU A 35 -15.13 7.38 14.11
N ARG A 36 -14.79 6.10 14.05
CA ARG A 36 -15.67 5.01 14.43
C ARG A 36 -16.28 5.13 15.85
N PRO A 37 -15.57 5.49 16.92
CA PRO A 37 -16.18 5.66 18.24
C PRO A 37 -17.28 6.72 18.25
N LYS A 38 -17.16 7.71 17.38
CA LYS A 38 -18.06 8.88 17.27
C LYS A 38 -19.13 8.71 16.19
N TRP A 39 -19.26 7.53 15.53
CA TRP A 39 -20.13 7.35 14.37
C TRP A 39 -21.59 7.71 14.61
N LYS A 40 -22.09 7.61 15.85
CA LYS A 40 -23.46 7.98 16.21
C LYS A 40 -23.70 9.49 16.26
N THR A 41 -22.66 10.28 16.50
CA THR A 41 -22.73 11.75 16.62
C THR A 41 -22.31 12.47 15.34
N ILE A 42 -21.73 11.75 14.38
CA ILE A 42 -21.27 12.31 13.10
C ILE A 42 -22.44 12.40 12.14
N ALA A 43 -22.45 13.43 11.29
CA ALA A 43 -23.45 13.59 10.22
C ALA A 43 -23.22 12.55 9.11
N LEU A 44 -23.67 11.30 9.33
CA LEU A 44 -23.52 10.17 8.40
C LEU A 44 -23.99 10.45 6.96
N PRO A 45 -25.03 11.27 6.69
CA PRO A 45 -25.52 11.53 5.33
C PRO A 45 -24.48 12.15 4.40
N GLN A 46 -23.45 12.81 4.92
CA GLN A 46 -22.38 13.39 4.11
C GLN A 46 -21.36 12.36 3.59
N PHE A 47 -21.38 11.11 4.12
CA PHE A 47 -20.50 10.06 3.68
C PHE A 47 -21.16 9.13 2.66
N SER A 48 -20.36 8.59 1.74
CA SER A 48 -20.85 7.58 0.79
C SER A 48 -21.36 6.32 1.51
N PRO A 49 -22.31 5.57 0.91
CA PRO A 49 -22.86 4.34 1.51
C PRO A 49 -21.78 3.33 1.92
N THR A 50 -20.71 3.22 1.13
CA THR A 50 -19.56 2.34 1.43
C THR A 50 -18.87 2.76 2.73
N LEU A 51 -18.59 4.05 2.92
CA LEU A 51 -17.95 4.57 4.12
C LEU A 51 -18.85 4.43 5.36
N GLN A 52 -20.16 4.67 5.19
CA GLN A 52 -21.14 4.45 6.26
C GLN A 52 -21.16 2.99 6.72
N ASN A 53 -21.13 2.03 5.78
CA ASN A 53 -21.08 0.61 6.11
C ASN A 53 -19.80 0.24 6.87
N LEU A 54 -18.65 0.80 6.48
CA LEU A 54 -17.38 0.57 7.16
C LEU A 54 -17.37 1.14 8.58
N LEU A 55 -17.95 2.34 8.79
CA LEU A 55 -18.09 2.94 10.11
C LEU A 55 -19.00 2.11 11.03
N LYS A 56 -20.11 1.58 10.50
CA LYS A 56 -21.07 0.76 11.26
C LYS A 56 -20.55 -0.64 11.57
N LYS A 57 -19.76 -1.25 10.66
CA LYS A 57 -19.33 -2.65 10.74
C LYS A 57 -17.83 -2.78 11.02
N PRO A 58 -17.41 -2.96 12.29
CA PRO A 58 -15.99 -3.02 12.66
C PRO A 58 -15.23 -4.20 12.04
N LYS A 59 -15.91 -5.33 11.90
CA LYS A 59 -15.30 -6.52 11.26
C LYS A 59 -14.95 -6.25 9.80
N LEU A 60 -15.83 -5.55 9.08
CA LEU A 60 -15.60 -5.17 7.68
C LEU A 60 -14.41 -4.22 7.57
N LEU A 61 -14.36 -3.17 8.40
CA LEU A 61 -13.25 -2.22 8.41
C LEU A 61 -11.90 -2.92 8.70
N LYS A 62 -11.88 -3.89 9.63
CA LYS A 62 -10.67 -4.67 9.92
C LYS A 62 -10.26 -5.52 8.71
N ARG A 63 -11.21 -6.23 8.08
CA ARG A 63 -10.94 -7.06 6.88
C ARG A 63 -10.40 -6.23 5.73
N THR A 64 -11.02 -5.10 5.41
CA THR A 64 -10.56 -4.19 4.36
C THR A 64 -9.12 -3.71 4.64
N GLY A 65 -8.80 -3.34 5.87
CA GLY A 65 -7.45 -2.96 6.26
C GLY A 65 -6.44 -4.11 6.09
N THR A 66 -6.83 -5.34 6.47
CA THR A 66 -5.99 -6.52 6.28
C THR A 66 -5.79 -6.85 4.80
N ALA A 67 -6.85 -6.84 3.99
CA ALA A 67 -6.77 -7.09 2.56
C ALA A 67 -5.82 -6.09 1.86
N GLN A 68 -5.93 -4.82 2.18
CA GLN A 68 -5.05 -3.77 1.66
C GLN A 68 -3.58 -3.99 2.06
N GLN A 69 -3.32 -4.40 3.30
CA GLN A 69 -1.98 -4.74 3.76
C GLN A 69 -1.42 -5.96 3.02
N ILE A 70 -2.17 -7.05 2.89
CA ILE A 70 -1.76 -8.25 2.18
C ILE A 70 -1.39 -7.91 0.73
N LEU A 71 -2.26 -7.16 0.04
CA LEU A 71 -2.01 -6.76 -1.34
C LEU A 71 -0.69 -5.97 -1.48
N PHE A 72 -0.48 -4.99 -0.61
CA PHE A 72 0.74 -4.19 -0.62
C PHE A 72 1.98 -5.02 -0.29
N HIS A 73 1.93 -5.84 0.78
CA HIS A 73 3.04 -6.67 1.23
C HIS A 73 3.42 -7.77 0.22
N THR A 74 2.50 -8.14 -0.67
CA THR A 74 2.77 -9.11 -1.75
C THR A 74 3.32 -8.44 -2.99
N LEU A 75 2.66 -7.36 -3.46
CA LEU A 75 3.03 -6.72 -4.73
C LEU A 75 4.31 -5.87 -4.62
N PHE A 76 4.51 -5.18 -3.51
CA PHE A 76 5.64 -4.27 -3.36
C PHE A 76 7.00 -4.99 -3.45
N PRO A 77 7.26 -6.11 -2.73
CA PRO A 77 8.49 -6.88 -2.89
C PRO A 77 8.71 -7.40 -4.31
N CYS A 78 7.64 -7.83 -5.00
CA CYS A 78 7.73 -8.30 -6.38
C CYS A 78 8.20 -7.18 -7.33
N LEU A 79 7.65 -5.98 -7.19
CA LEU A 79 8.05 -4.82 -7.99
C LEU A 79 9.50 -4.40 -7.66
N LEU A 80 9.86 -4.41 -6.38
CA LEU A 80 11.22 -4.08 -5.95
C LEU A 80 12.24 -5.07 -6.50
N ALA A 81 11.95 -6.38 -6.40
CA ALA A 81 12.81 -7.43 -6.96
C ALA A 81 12.94 -7.31 -8.49
N GLY A 82 11.85 -7.02 -9.19
CA GLY A 82 11.85 -6.78 -10.64
C GLY A 82 12.74 -5.62 -11.05
N GLY A 83 12.74 -4.52 -10.28
CA GLY A 83 13.62 -3.37 -10.52
C GLY A 83 15.09 -3.62 -10.16
N LEU A 84 15.35 -4.34 -9.06
CA LEU A 84 16.71 -4.64 -8.60
C LEU A 84 17.42 -5.71 -9.42
N SER A 85 16.68 -6.70 -9.93
CA SER A 85 17.24 -7.83 -10.67
C SER A 85 18.16 -7.41 -11.84
N PRO A 86 17.75 -6.54 -12.78
CA PRO A 86 18.63 -6.13 -13.86
C PRO A 86 19.81 -5.27 -13.36
N ILE A 87 19.67 -4.50 -12.31
CA ILE A 87 20.75 -3.71 -11.71
C ILE A 87 21.83 -4.64 -11.19
N PHE A 88 21.45 -5.66 -10.42
CA PHE A 88 22.41 -6.61 -9.86
C PHE A 88 23.08 -7.46 -10.93
N ARG A 89 22.36 -7.86 -11.98
CA ARG A 89 22.97 -8.58 -13.12
C ARG A 89 24.03 -7.75 -13.84
N LEU A 90 23.89 -6.43 -13.89
CA LEU A 90 24.86 -5.53 -14.50
C LEU A 90 26.03 -5.16 -13.58
N SER A 91 25.83 -5.25 -12.26
CA SER A 91 26.78 -4.75 -11.26
C SER A 91 27.60 -5.84 -10.57
N LEU A 92 27.07 -7.08 -10.53
CA LEU A 92 27.73 -8.20 -9.88
C LEU A 92 28.74 -8.87 -10.80
N PRO A 93 29.90 -9.33 -10.30
CA PRO A 93 30.89 -10.06 -11.08
C PRO A 93 30.38 -11.40 -11.64
N ASP A 94 30.86 -11.79 -12.81
CA ASP A 94 30.42 -13.01 -13.53
C ASP A 94 30.69 -14.33 -12.76
N TRP A 95 31.61 -14.32 -11.78
CA TRP A 95 31.90 -15.48 -10.96
C TRP A 95 30.82 -15.81 -9.93
N ILE A 96 29.85 -14.90 -9.71
CA ILE A 96 28.73 -15.16 -8.78
C ILE A 96 27.78 -16.16 -9.42
N THR A 97 27.58 -17.28 -8.73
CA THR A 97 26.63 -18.33 -9.14
C THR A 97 25.19 -17.80 -9.15
N ASN A 98 24.31 -18.43 -9.92
CA ASN A 98 22.88 -18.11 -9.92
C ASN A 98 22.25 -18.19 -8.52
N ALA A 99 22.71 -19.11 -7.68
CA ALA A 99 22.27 -19.22 -6.28
C ALA A 99 22.72 -18.00 -5.45
N GLY A 100 23.98 -17.57 -5.62
CA GLY A 100 24.51 -16.37 -4.96
C GLY A 100 23.75 -15.10 -5.39
N PHE A 101 23.49 -14.97 -6.69
CA PHE A 101 22.66 -13.87 -7.22
C PHE A 101 21.26 -13.86 -6.61
N ALA A 102 20.58 -15.02 -6.56
CA ALA A 102 19.25 -15.13 -5.97
C ALA A 102 19.25 -14.77 -4.48
N ALA A 103 20.26 -15.20 -3.73
CA ALA A 103 20.41 -14.88 -2.31
C ALA A 103 20.60 -13.37 -2.07
N ILE A 104 21.46 -12.71 -2.86
CA ILE A 104 21.68 -11.25 -2.76
C ILE A 104 20.40 -10.49 -3.11
N LEU A 105 19.74 -10.86 -4.18
CA LEU A 105 18.48 -10.23 -4.61
C LEU A 105 17.38 -10.38 -3.53
N LEU A 106 17.24 -11.58 -2.97
CA LEU A 106 16.28 -11.86 -1.92
C LEU A 106 16.57 -11.04 -0.65
N ALA A 107 17.83 -10.99 -0.22
CA ALA A 107 18.25 -10.22 0.95
C ALA A 107 17.99 -8.71 0.75
N ALA A 108 18.39 -8.14 -0.39
CA ALA A 108 18.17 -6.73 -0.70
C ALA A 108 16.67 -6.39 -0.77
N THR A 109 15.87 -7.25 -1.39
CA THR A 109 14.42 -7.08 -1.47
C THR A 109 13.77 -7.17 -0.09
N ALA A 110 14.19 -8.11 0.75
CA ALA A 110 13.67 -8.27 2.11
C ALA A 110 13.98 -7.05 2.98
N VAL A 111 15.22 -6.57 2.97
CA VAL A 111 15.64 -5.37 3.74
C VAL A 111 14.91 -4.13 3.25
N GLY A 112 14.87 -3.90 1.94
CA GLY A 112 14.18 -2.76 1.34
C GLY A 112 12.67 -2.77 1.66
N SER A 113 12.03 -3.92 1.56
CA SER A 113 10.60 -4.07 1.88
C SER A 113 10.34 -3.84 3.37
N LEU A 114 11.20 -4.37 4.25
CA LEU A 114 11.05 -4.19 5.69
C LEU A 114 11.13 -2.70 6.08
N LEU A 115 12.10 -1.96 5.55
CA LEU A 115 12.25 -0.53 5.80
C LEU A 115 11.00 0.25 5.35
N ILE A 116 10.50 -0.04 4.15
CA ILE A 116 9.30 0.60 3.63
C ILE A 116 8.05 0.21 4.44
N PHE A 117 7.95 -1.03 4.92
CA PHE A 117 6.81 -1.45 5.76
C PHE A 117 6.80 -0.73 7.10
N ILE A 118 7.95 -0.56 7.75
CA ILE A 118 8.07 0.21 8.99
C ILE A 118 7.65 1.67 8.74
N LEU A 119 8.16 2.28 7.67
CA LEU A 119 7.83 3.66 7.31
C LEU A 119 6.35 3.82 6.99
N SER A 120 5.77 2.91 6.22
CA SER A 120 4.36 2.94 5.83
C SER A 120 3.40 2.72 7.00
N ALA A 121 3.81 2.01 8.04
CA ALA A 121 3.03 1.85 9.26
C ALA A 121 3.01 3.14 10.12
N ALA A 122 4.11 3.88 10.14
CA ALA A 122 4.25 5.09 10.97
C ALA A 122 3.61 6.35 10.35
N LEU A 123 3.69 6.51 9.02
CA LEU A 123 3.24 7.71 8.32
C LEU A 123 1.73 8.00 8.41
N PRO A 124 0.80 7.02 8.24
CA PRO A 124 -0.62 7.29 8.27
C PRO A 124 -1.12 7.89 9.59
N LEU A 125 -0.50 7.49 10.70
CA LEU A 125 -0.86 7.97 12.04
C LEU A 125 -0.52 9.45 12.24
N ARG A 126 0.53 9.95 11.57
CA ARG A 126 0.99 11.34 11.69
C ARG A 126 0.25 12.31 10.77
N VAL A 127 -0.33 11.82 9.68
CA VAL A 127 -0.95 12.67 8.63
C VAL A 127 -2.42 12.95 8.90
N CYS A 128 -3.06 12.24 9.82
CA CYS A 128 -4.50 12.33 10.07
C CYS A 128 -4.83 13.41 11.12
N LYS A 129 -4.65 14.71 10.76
CA LYS A 129 -5.03 15.84 11.66
C LYS A 129 -6.54 16.07 11.70
N ASP A 130 -7.24 15.99 10.56
CA ASP A 130 -8.68 16.21 10.42
C ASP A 130 -9.33 15.03 9.67
N PRO A 131 -9.77 13.97 10.37
CA PRO A 131 -10.26 12.74 9.75
C PRO A 131 -11.56 12.95 8.94
N GLU A 132 -12.48 13.81 9.41
CA GLU A 132 -13.74 14.11 8.71
C GLU A 132 -13.49 14.79 7.37
N ARG A 133 -12.71 15.86 7.37
CA ARG A 133 -12.39 16.65 6.17
C ARG A 133 -11.69 15.80 5.12
N ARG A 134 -10.80 14.91 5.56
CA ARG A 134 -10.06 14.02 4.67
C ARG A 134 -10.97 13.01 3.98
N LEU A 135 -11.88 12.39 4.72
CA LEU A 135 -12.83 11.43 4.16
C LEU A 135 -13.85 12.09 3.23
N THR A 136 -14.35 13.28 3.56
CA THR A 136 -15.32 13.99 2.73
C THR A 136 -14.72 14.51 1.42
N SER A 137 -13.50 15.04 1.44
CA SER A 137 -12.85 15.58 0.24
C SER A 137 -12.52 14.52 -0.83
N HIS A 138 -12.21 13.28 -0.42
CA HIS A 138 -11.78 12.21 -1.32
C HIS A 138 -12.72 10.99 -1.33
N GLN A 139 -13.94 11.12 -0.81
CA GLN A 139 -14.84 10.01 -0.57
C GLN A 139 -15.17 9.16 -1.82
N LYS A 140 -15.32 9.78 -3.00
CA LYS A 140 -15.64 9.06 -4.25
C LYS A 140 -14.49 8.14 -4.67
N ALA A 141 -13.28 8.67 -4.75
CA ALA A 141 -12.10 7.91 -5.13
C ALA A 141 -11.75 6.83 -4.09
N PHE A 142 -11.88 7.17 -2.80
CA PHE A 142 -11.65 6.23 -1.71
C PHE A 142 -12.66 5.09 -1.70
N SER A 143 -13.96 5.40 -1.89
CA SER A 143 -15.01 4.38 -1.99
C SER A 143 -14.83 3.46 -3.19
N PHE A 144 -14.39 3.99 -4.33
CA PHE A 144 -14.08 3.20 -5.52
C PHE A 144 -12.93 2.21 -5.26
N LEU A 145 -11.83 2.67 -4.67
CA LEU A 145 -10.69 1.80 -4.34
C LEU A 145 -11.04 0.73 -3.29
N LEU A 146 -11.85 1.08 -2.28
CA LEU A 146 -12.35 0.10 -1.31
C LEU A 146 -13.26 -0.95 -1.97
N CYS A 147 -14.03 -0.57 -2.98
CA CYS A 147 -14.85 -1.50 -3.75
C CYS A 147 -13.99 -2.50 -4.53
N LEU A 148 -12.82 -2.09 -5.05
CA LEU A 148 -11.86 -2.99 -5.71
C LEU A 148 -11.21 -3.99 -4.75
N LEU A 149 -11.12 -3.66 -3.46
CA LEU A 149 -10.60 -4.58 -2.43
C LEU A 149 -11.65 -5.59 -1.94
N LYS A 150 -12.93 -5.38 -2.27
CA LYS A 150 -14.03 -6.22 -1.81
C LYS A 150 -13.90 -7.70 -2.17
N PRO A 151 -13.41 -8.10 -3.36
CA PRO A 151 -13.21 -9.52 -3.71
C PRO A 151 -12.19 -10.23 -2.82
N LEU A 152 -11.28 -9.49 -2.17
CA LEU A 152 -10.24 -10.02 -1.27
C LEU A 152 -10.75 -10.17 0.18
N GLU A 153 -11.99 -9.75 0.45
CA GLU A 153 -12.60 -9.79 1.79
C GLU A 153 -13.41 -11.09 2.04
N SER A 154 -13.62 -11.90 0.99
CA SER A 154 -14.41 -13.15 1.05
C SER A 154 -13.69 -14.28 1.74
#